data_60ff486f6e764527e33a58ddd0cb426c
#
_entry.id   60ff486f6e764527e33a58ddd0cb426c
#
_cell.length_a   1.000
_cell.length_b   1.000
_cell.length_c   1.000
_cell.angle_alpha   90.00
_cell.angle_beta   90.00
_cell.angle_gamma   90.00
#
_symmetry.space_group_name_H-M   'P 1'
#
loop_
_entity.id
_entity.type
_entity.pdbx_description
1 polymer ?
#
loop_
_entity_poly.entity_id
_entity_poly.type
_entity_poly.pdbx_seq_one_letter_code
_entity_poly.pdbx_strand_id
1 'polypeptide(L)'
;MKVVGFSGWSGSGKTTLVEHVIGCLVMAGQRVSVVKHAHHDFDIDHPGEDTWRHREAGAYEVVIASRRRMAKMREFEVEVQPTVHQLLAELVDCDWVLVEGFKSADLLKIEVWREALGKPVQYPDDPFIVAIATDNPGRLPQPTGLPVLDLNSPDAVADYLLQNSARHEYRAPNSPWPAAADAHAGGGADAPAPGPAAG
;
A
#
# COMPACT_ATOMS: atom_id res chain seq x y z
N MET A 1 -0.01 5.47 -15.48
CA MET A 1 -0.71 5.78 -14.21
C MET A 1 0.22 6.53 -13.29
N LYS A 2 -0.33 7.33 -12.38
CA LYS A 2 0.42 8.08 -11.38
C LYS A 2 0.30 7.39 -10.03
N VAL A 3 1.38 7.38 -9.23
CA VAL A 3 1.39 6.70 -7.92
C VAL A 3 1.89 7.65 -6.85
N VAL A 4 1.22 7.68 -5.71
CA VAL A 4 1.65 8.39 -4.52
C VAL A 4 1.39 7.56 -3.26
N GLY A 5 2.41 7.47 -2.40
CA GLY A 5 2.30 6.86 -1.08
C GLY A 5 1.84 7.87 -0.03
N PHE A 6 1.13 7.38 0.98
CA PHE A 6 0.83 8.12 2.20
C PHE A 6 1.49 7.40 3.36
N SER A 7 2.56 7.99 3.89
CA SER A 7 3.30 7.46 5.04
C SER A 7 2.93 8.20 6.33
N GLY A 8 3.32 7.66 7.45
CA GLY A 8 3.05 8.25 8.77
C GLY A 8 2.66 7.19 9.80
N TRP A 9 2.67 7.57 11.06
CA TRP A 9 2.37 6.68 12.17
C TRP A 9 0.89 6.29 12.24
N SER A 10 0.59 5.17 12.91
CA SER A 10 -0.80 4.80 13.20
C SER A 10 -1.48 5.94 13.97
N GLY A 11 -2.72 6.24 13.62
CA GLY A 11 -3.48 7.34 14.22
C GLY A 11 -3.19 8.73 13.65
N SER A 12 -2.27 8.90 12.69
CA SER A 12 -1.98 10.22 12.10
C SER A 12 -3.10 10.77 11.20
N GLY A 13 -4.11 9.95 10.87
CA GLY A 13 -5.23 10.35 10.01
C GLY A 13 -5.02 10.06 8.52
N LYS A 14 -4.05 9.19 8.17
CA LYS A 14 -3.79 8.79 6.77
C LYS A 14 -5.05 8.30 6.06
N THR A 15 -5.74 7.33 6.63
CA THR A 15 -6.93 6.73 6.02
C THR A 15 -7.99 7.79 5.74
N THR A 16 -8.28 8.65 6.72
CA THR A 16 -9.25 9.75 6.57
C THR A 16 -8.83 10.72 5.46
N LEU A 17 -7.53 11.10 5.43
CA LEU A 17 -7.03 11.97 4.36
C LEU A 17 -7.16 11.30 2.98
N VAL A 18 -6.73 10.05 2.85
CA VAL A 18 -6.80 9.28 1.61
C VAL A 18 -8.24 9.16 1.11
N GLU A 19 -9.20 8.85 1.98
CA GLU A 19 -10.63 8.79 1.63
C GLU A 19 -11.14 10.10 1.02
N HIS A 20 -10.80 11.23 1.60
CA HIS A 20 -11.21 12.53 1.08
C HIS A 20 -10.48 12.90 -0.21
N VAL A 21 -9.17 12.63 -0.30
CA VAL A 21 -8.38 12.88 -1.53
C VAL A 21 -8.91 12.04 -2.69
N ILE A 22 -9.34 10.79 -2.45
CA ILE A 22 -10.04 9.98 -3.46
C ILE A 22 -11.26 10.75 -3.99
N GLY A 23 -12.10 11.27 -3.09
CA GLY A 23 -13.29 12.04 -3.48
C GLY A 23 -12.96 13.25 -4.35
N CYS A 24 -11.95 14.04 -3.97
CA CYS A 24 -11.51 15.21 -4.72
C CYS A 24 -10.98 14.83 -6.12
N LEU A 25 -10.13 13.80 -6.22
CA LEU A 25 -9.60 13.32 -7.50
C LEU A 25 -10.71 12.77 -8.41
N VAL A 26 -11.68 12.04 -7.85
CA VAL A 26 -12.83 11.52 -8.60
C VAL A 26 -13.70 12.68 -9.12
N MET A 27 -13.94 13.72 -8.32
CA MET A 27 -14.65 14.93 -8.76
C MET A 27 -13.87 15.66 -9.86
N ALA A 28 -12.55 15.59 -9.88
CA ALA A 28 -11.70 16.11 -10.95
C ALA A 28 -11.65 15.17 -12.18
N GLY A 29 -12.51 14.14 -12.26
CA GLY A 29 -12.62 13.23 -13.40
C GLY A 29 -11.55 12.15 -13.45
N GLN A 30 -10.78 11.95 -12.38
CA GLN A 30 -9.73 10.93 -12.33
C GLN A 30 -10.30 9.57 -11.89
N ARG A 31 -9.81 8.49 -12.49
CA ARG A 31 -10.05 7.12 -12.03
C ARG A 31 -8.99 6.75 -10.99
N VAL A 32 -9.41 6.54 -9.76
CA VAL A 32 -8.52 6.32 -8.61
C VAL A 32 -8.60 4.87 -8.14
N SER A 33 -7.44 4.24 -7.97
CA SER A 33 -7.26 2.94 -7.30
C SER A 33 -6.50 3.12 -5.99
N VAL A 34 -6.63 2.15 -5.10
CA VAL A 34 -5.96 2.18 -3.80
C VAL A 34 -5.23 0.87 -3.57
N VAL A 35 -4.00 0.95 -3.06
CA VAL A 35 -3.25 -0.17 -2.49
C VAL A 35 -3.10 0.09 -1.01
N LYS A 36 -3.50 -0.87 -0.18
CA LYS A 36 -3.37 -0.79 1.27
C LYS A 36 -2.59 -1.97 1.81
N HIS A 37 -1.56 -1.70 2.61
CA HIS A 37 -0.85 -2.73 3.36
C HIS A 37 -1.64 -3.06 4.63
N ALA A 38 -2.09 -4.31 4.76
CA ALA A 38 -2.68 -4.82 5.99
C ALA A 38 -1.56 -5.32 6.92
N HIS A 39 -1.65 -4.97 8.22
CA HIS A 39 -0.70 -5.43 9.24
C HIS A 39 -1.17 -6.70 9.96
N HIS A 40 -2.36 -7.16 9.65
CA HIS A 40 -3.01 -8.35 10.22
C HIS A 40 -3.67 -9.13 9.09
N ASP A 41 -3.92 -10.40 9.33
CA ASP A 41 -4.72 -11.23 8.44
C ASP A 41 -6.09 -10.57 8.24
N PHE A 42 -6.57 -10.64 7.02
CA PHE A 42 -7.87 -10.10 6.66
C PHE A 42 -8.61 -11.11 5.79
N ASP A 43 -9.91 -11.12 5.87
CA ASP A 43 -10.79 -11.80 4.93
C ASP A 43 -11.84 -10.81 4.43
N ILE A 44 -12.17 -10.89 3.15
CA ILE A 44 -13.23 -10.11 2.49
C ILE A 44 -14.41 -10.99 2.08
N ASP A 45 -14.29 -12.29 2.34
CA ASP A 45 -15.27 -13.30 2.03
C ASP A 45 -16.07 -13.68 3.29
N HIS A 46 -17.17 -14.40 3.11
CA HIS A 46 -18.01 -14.85 4.21
C HIS A 46 -18.03 -16.37 4.29
N PRO A 47 -17.76 -16.95 5.48
CA PRO A 47 -17.85 -18.40 5.67
C PRO A 47 -19.18 -18.98 5.18
N GLY A 48 -19.10 -20.02 4.35
CA GLY A 48 -20.26 -20.70 3.79
C GLY A 48 -20.71 -20.26 2.40
N GLU A 49 -20.25 -19.10 1.92
CA GLU A 49 -20.49 -18.66 0.54
C GLU A 49 -19.70 -19.51 -0.47
N ASP A 50 -20.13 -19.53 -1.72
CA ASP A 50 -19.52 -20.39 -2.74
C ASP A 50 -18.04 -20.06 -2.97
N THR A 51 -17.67 -18.79 -2.99
CA THR A 51 -16.28 -18.34 -3.14
C THR A 51 -15.41 -18.79 -1.98
N TRP A 52 -15.89 -18.67 -0.74
CA TRP A 52 -15.24 -19.21 0.45
C TRP A 52 -15.04 -20.72 0.36
N ARG A 53 -16.07 -21.47 -0.05
CA ARG A 53 -16.00 -22.92 -0.21
C ARG A 53 -14.99 -23.35 -1.28
N HIS A 54 -14.84 -22.57 -2.36
CA HIS A 54 -13.82 -22.85 -3.37
C HIS A 54 -12.40 -22.66 -2.81
N ARG A 55 -12.16 -21.63 -2.00
CA ARG A 55 -10.86 -21.41 -1.33
C ARG A 55 -10.56 -22.55 -0.34
N GLU A 56 -11.51 -22.91 0.50
CA GLU A 56 -11.38 -24.03 1.45
C GLU A 56 -11.13 -25.38 0.75
N ALA A 57 -11.58 -25.54 -0.48
CA ALA A 57 -11.31 -26.71 -1.30
C ALA A 57 -9.91 -26.68 -1.95
N GLY A 58 -9.12 -25.62 -1.74
CA GLY A 58 -7.74 -25.48 -2.21
C GLY A 58 -7.57 -24.71 -3.52
N ALA A 59 -8.54 -23.90 -3.93
CA ALA A 59 -8.36 -23.05 -5.10
C ALA A 59 -7.30 -21.98 -4.81
N TYR A 60 -6.22 -21.95 -5.61
CA TYR A 60 -5.15 -20.95 -5.52
C TYR A 60 -5.64 -19.52 -5.77
N GLU A 61 -6.58 -19.34 -6.68
CA GLU A 61 -7.17 -18.05 -7.01
C GLU A 61 -8.66 -18.20 -7.31
N VAL A 62 -9.47 -17.31 -6.77
CA VAL A 62 -10.91 -17.22 -7.04
C VAL A 62 -11.24 -15.85 -7.59
N VAL A 63 -11.92 -15.81 -8.73
CA VAL A 63 -12.44 -14.58 -9.33
C VAL A 63 -13.96 -14.65 -9.35
N ILE A 64 -14.61 -13.67 -8.73
CA ILE A 64 -16.05 -13.49 -8.77
C ILE A 64 -16.41 -12.19 -9.46
N ALA A 65 -17.39 -12.21 -10.33
CA ALA A 65 -17.85 -11.03 -11.04
C ALA A 65 -19.37 -10.93 -11.09
N SER A 66 -19.85 -9.71 -10.98
CA SER A 66 -21.24 -9.31 -11.20
C SER A 66 -21.31 -8.23 -12.29
N ARG A 67 -22.51 -7.72 -12.59
CA ARG A 67 -22.67 -6.62 -13.54
C ARG A 67 -21.97 -5.30 -13.12
N ARG A 68 -21.63 -5.14 -11.84
CA ARG A 68 -21.09 -3.89 -11.27
C ARG A 68 -19.82 -4.05 -10.48
N ARG A 69 -19.39 -5.28 -10.19
CA ARG A 69 -18.27 -5.53 -9.28
C ARG A 69 -17.54 -6.82 -9.69
N MET A 70 -16.24 -6.78 -9.56
CA MET A 70 -15.36 -7.95 -9.63
C MET A 70 -14.51 -7.99 -8.36
N ALA A 71 -14.25 -9.17 -7.84
CA ALA A 71 -13.23 -9.41 -6.83
C ALA A 71 -12.34 -10.56 -7.28
N LYS A 72 -11.05 -10.45 -6.95
CA LYS A 72 -10.06 -11.51 -7.14
C LYS A 72 -9.38 -11.75 -5.79
N MET A 73 -9.38 -13.00 -5.34
CA MET A 73 -8.71 -13.43 -4.12
C MET A 73 -7.68 -14.47 -4.50
N ARG A 74 -6.47 -14.32 -3.99
CA ARG A 74 -5.37 -15.26 -4.19
C ARG A 74 -4.88 -15.74 -2.84
N GLU A 75 -4.88 -17.05 -2.64
CA GLU A 75 -4.32 -17.69 -1.48
C GLU A 75 -2.85 -18.01 -1.73
N PHE A 76 -2.00 -17.71 -0.75
CA PHE A 76 -0.58 -18.05 -0.83
C PHE A 76 -0.34 -19.31 0.00
N GLU A 77 0.29 -20.33 -0.59
CA GLU A 77 0.61 -21.59 0.09
C GLU A 77 1.63 -21.40 1.22
N VAL A 78 2.45 -20.38 1.11
CA VAL A 78 3.43 -19.94 2.13
C VAL A 78 3.23 -18.47 2.41
N GLU A 79 3.64 -18.01 3.58
CA GLU A 79 3.58 -16.59 3.92
C GLU A 79 4.43 -15.77 2.93
N VAL A 80 3.79 -14.85 2.24
CA VAL A 80 4.40 -13.94 1.26
C VAL A 80 4.13 -12.51 1.69
N GLN A 81 5.14 -11.66 1.59
CA GLN A 81 4.98 -10.22 1.72
C GLN A 81 5.08 -9.57 0.33
N PRO A 82 3.96 -9.37 -0.37
CA PRO A 82 3.98 -8.75 -1.68
C PRO A 82 4.59 -7.36 -1.62
N THR A 83 5.49 -7.06 -2.52
CA THR A 83 6.00 -5.70 -2.68
C THR A 83 4.90 -4.79 -3.22
N VAL A 84 5.01 -3.50 -2.96
CA VAL A 84 4.06 -2.52 -3.52
C VAL A 84 4.02 -2.57 -5.05
N HIS A 85 5.17 -2.83 -5.70
CA HIS A 85 5.26 -2.92 -7.16
C HIS A 85 4.50 -4.12 -7.72
N GLN A 86 4.51 -5.24 -7.02
CA GLN A 86 3.72 -6.42 -7.38
C GLN A 86 2.21 -6.12 -7.28
N LEU A 87 1.78 -5.44 -6.21
CA LEU A 87 0.38 -5.03 -6.07
C LEU A 87 -0.04 -3.99 -7.11
N LEU A 88 0.84 -3.05 -7.44
CA LEU A 88 0.59 -2.07 -8.51
C LEU A 88 0.41 -2.73 -9.88
N ALA A 89 1.10 -3.85 -10.14
CA ALA A 89 0.99 -4.61 -11.38
C ALA A 89 -0.37 -5.32 -11.54
N GLU A 90 -1.13 -5.52 -10.46
CA GLU A 90 -2.49 -6.08 -10.49
C GLU A 90 -3.56 -5.04 -10.88
N LEU A 91 -3.20 -3.75 -10.93
CA LEU A 91 -4.14 -2.67 -11.22
C LEU A 91 -4.10 -2.29 -12.69
N VAL A 92 -5.29 -2.06 -13.25
CA VAL A 92 -5.48 -1.67 -14.66
C VAL A 92 -6.42 -0.47 -14.76
N ASP A 93 -6.30 0.28 -15.84
CA ASP A 93 -7.25 1.34 -16.21
C ASP A 93 -7.49 2.40 -15.13
N CYS A 94 -6.46 2.85 -14.42
CA CYS A 94 -6.53 3.94 -13.46
C CYS A 94 -5.58 5.08 -13.80
N ASP A 95 -5.98 6.30 -13.44
CA ASP A 95 -5.17 7.51 -13.60
C ASP A 95 -4.22 7.68 -12.42
N TRP A 96 -4.74 7.43 -11.20
CA TRP A 96 -4.01 7.52 -9.95
C TRP A 96 -4.11 6.25 -9.13
N VAL A 97 -3.02 5.92 -8.45
CA VAL A 97 -3.00 4.93 -7.37
C VAL A 97 -2.51 5.59 -6.09
N LEU A 98 -3.34 5.55 -5.06
CA LEU A 98 -2.99 5.99 -3.72
C LEU A 98 -2.56 4.77 -2.90
N VAL A 99 -1.36 4.82 -2.34
CA VAL A 99 -0.79 3.71 -1.58
C VAL A 99 -0.77 4.08 -0.09
N GLU A 100 -1.51 3.34 0.73
CA GLU A 100 -1.50 3.49 2.19
C GLU A 100 -0.64 2.39 2.83
N GLY A 101 0.33 2.77 3.62
CA GLY A 101 1.32 1.86 4.19
C GLY A 101 2.63 1.84 3.38
N PHE A 102 3.30 0.69 3.32
CA PHE A 102 4.55 0.52 2.56
C PHE A 102 5.59 1.62 2.83
N LYS A 103 5.84 1.93 4.12
CA LYS A 103 6.70 3.04 4.56
C LYS A 103 8.08 3.03 3.91
N SER A 104 8.65 1.85 3.70
CA SER A 104 9.99 1.65 3.15
C SER A 104 10.02 1.54 1.62
N ALA A 105 8.87 1.69 0.94
CA ALA A 105 8.83 1.59 -0.51
C ALA A 105 9.50 2.80 -1.18
N ASP A 106 10.12 2.55 -2.32
CA ASP A 106 10.75 3.52 -3.21
C ASP A 106 9.74 4.23 -4.11
N LEU A 107 8.66 4.71 -3.51
CA LEU A 107 7.60 5.50 -4.14
C LEU A 107 7.58 6.91 -3.56
N LEU A 108 7.30 7.90 -4.39
CA LEU A 108 7.07 9.25 -3.90
C LEU A 108 5.90 9.26 -2.90
N LYS A 109 6.12 9.88 -1.74
CA LYS A 109 5.20 9.83 -0.61
C LYS A 109 4.88 11.22 -0.08
N ILE A 110 3.67 11.35 0.46
CA ILE A 110 3.28 12.45 1.35
C ILE A 110 3.33 11.89 2.78
N GLU A 111 4.11 12.50 3.65
CA GLU A 111 4.09 12.16 5.07
C GLU A 111 2.90 12.83 5.75
N VAL A 112 2.08 12.05 6.45
CA VAL A 112 0.98 12.54 7.29
C VAL A 112 1.44 12.55 8.74
N TRP A 113 1.66 13.76 9.27
CA TRP A 113 2.17 13.96 10.62
C TRP A 113 1.25 14.84 11.47
N ARG A 114 1.07 14.46 12.73
CA ARG A 114 0.35 15.23 13.75
C ARG A 114 1.21 15.41 14.99
N GLU A 115 1.33 16.65 15.44
CA GLU A 115 2.04 16.99 16.67
C GLU A 115 1.47 16.22 17.87
N ALA A 116 0.15 16.14 17.99
CA ALA A 116 -0.54 15.49 19.10
C ALA A 116 -0.18 14.02 19.32
N LEU A 117 0.38 13.34 18.31
CA LEU A 117 0.84 11.96 18.46
C LEU A 117 2.20 11.83 19.15
N GLY A 118 2.98 12.91 19.26
CA GLY A 118 4.32 12.89 19.83
C GLY A 118 5.29 11.94 19.13
N LYS A 119 5.04 11.61 17.86
CA LYS A 119 5.88 10.69 17.07
C LYS A 119 6.88 11.45 16.21
N PRO A 120 8.09 10.89 15.98
CA PRO A 120 9.07 11.53 15.13
C PRO A 120 8.57 11.64 13.69
N VAL A 121 9.06 12.64 12.98
CA VAL A 121 8.88 12.79 11.52
C VAL A 121 9.79 11.83 10.77
N GLN A 122 9.44 11.52 9.53
CA GLN A 122 10.18 10.61 8.65
C GLN A 122 10.90 11.36 7.52
N TYR A 123 10.42 12.55 7.14
CA TYR A 123 10.90 13.28 5.96
C TYR A 123 12.39 13.60 5.94
N PRO A 124 13.11 13.75 7.07
CA PRO A 124 14.53 13.99 7.00
C PRO A 124 15.34 12.78 6.55
N ASP A 125 14.84 11.57 6.84
CA ASP A 125 15.55 10.31 6.65
C ASP A 125 15.03 9.51 5.44
N ASP A 126 13.90 9.92 4.84
CA ASP A 126 13.29 9.25 3.69
C ASP A 126 13.26 10.17 2.46
N PRO A 127 14.18 9.96 1.49
CA PRO A 127 14.28 10.81 0.30
C PRO A 127 13.07 10.70 -0.64
N PHE A 128 12.21 9.72 -0.44
CA PHE A 128 10.98 9.57 -1.21
C PHE A 128 9.82 10.41 -0.66
N ILE A 129 9.95 11.02 0.51
CA ILE A 129 8.95 11.97 1.00
C ILE A 129 9.12 13.29 0.25
N VAL A 130 8.09 13.71 -0.46
CA VAL A 130 8.10 14.87 -1.35
C VAL A 130 7.19 16.00 -0.89
N ALA A 131 6.34 15.75 0.10
CA ALA A 131 5.50 16.74 0.77
C ALA A 131 5.08 16.21 2.16
N ILE A 132 4.61 17.11 3.01
CA ILE A 132 4.15 16.81 4.37
C ILE A 132 2.72 17.35 4.49
N ALA A 133 1.79 16.49 4.94
CA ALA A 133 0.44 16.91 5.33
C ALA A 133 0.36 16.95 6.86
N THR A 134 0.10 18.13 7.44
CA THR A 134 0.05 18.33 8.88
C THR A 134 -1.06 19.30 9.28
N ASP A 135 -1.59 19.14 10.47
CA ASP A 135 -2.54 20.08 11.09
C ASP A 135 -1.86 21.28 11.78
N ASN A 136 -0.54 21.25 11.91
CA ASN A 136 0.21 22.33 12.55
C ASN A 136 1.57 22.60 11.85
N PRO A 137 1.59 23.35 10.72
CA PRO A 137 2.81 23.61 9.96
C PRO A 137 3.93 24.27 10.79
N GLY A 138 3.57 25.14 11.74
CA GLY A 138 4.51 25.88 12.58
C GLY A 138 5.20 25.04 13.66
N ARG A 139 4.82 23.77 13.81
CA ARG A 139 5.32 22.88 14.86
C ARG A 139 6.06 21.65 14.33
N LEU A 140 6.42 21.68 13.04
CA LEU A 140 7.26 20.62 12.49
C LEU A 140 8.58 20.54 13.29
N PRO A 141 9.00 19.34 13.75
CA PRO A 141 10.15 19.18 14.64
C PRO A 141 11.48 19.56 14.00
N GLN A 142 11.57 19.51 12.67
CA GLN A 142 12.77 19.82 11.91
C GLN A 142 12.45 20.78 10.76
N PRO A 143 13.34 21.71 10.42
CA PRO A 143 13.16 22.60 9.28
C PRO A 143 13.17 21.77 7.97
N THR A 144 12.35 22.19 7.00
CA THR A 144 12.25 21.54 5.71
C THR A 144 12.00 22.53 4.58
N GLY A 145 12.50 22.22 3.39
CA GLY A 145 12.14 22.89 2.14
C GLY A 145 11.03 22.17 1.36
N LEU A 146 10.46 21.08 1.91
CA LEU A 146 9.36 20.36 1.27
C LEU A 146 8.06 21.16 1.36
N PRO A 147 7.17 21.03 0.38
CA PRO A 147 5.80 21.55 0.49
C PRO A 147 5.11 21.05 1.75
N VAL A 148 4.51 21.95 2.50
CA VAL A 148 3.73 21.65 3.70
C VAL A 148 2.26 21.94 3.38
N LEU A 149 1.45 20.91 3.46
CA LEU A 149 0.02 20.89 3.11
C LEU A 149 -0.82 20.85 4.38
N ASP A 150 -1.98 21.49 4.35
CA ASP A 150 -2.92 21.40 5.47
C ASP A 150 -3.63 20.04 5.44
N LEU A 151 -3.40 19.24 6.47
CA LEU A 151 -4.04 17.94 6.67
C LEU A 151 -5.58 18.02 6.75
N ASN A 152 -6.10 19.17 7.16
CA ASN A 152 -7.54 19.41 7.28
C ASN A 152 -8.16 19.95 5.99
N SER A 153 -7.36 20.14 4.94
CA SER A 153 -7.80 20.57 3.61
C SER A 153 -7.43 19.51 2.55
N PRO A 154 -8.23 18.44 2.41
CA PRO A 154 -7.97 17.40 1.41
C PRO A 154 -7.95 17.93 -0.01
N ASP A 155 -8.72 18.98 -0.31
CA ASP A 155 -8.71 19.67 -1.60
C ASP A 155 -7.30 20.20 -1.92
N ALA A 156 -6.63 20.83 -0.95
CA ALA A 156 -5.27 21.34 -1.15
C ALA A 156 -4.27 20.19 -1.43
N VAL A 157 -4.46 19.02 -0.83
CA VAL A 157 -3.63 17.84 -1.11
C VAL A 157 -3.91 17.30 -2.52
N ALA A 158 -5.18 17.22 -2.92
CA ALA A 158 -5.56 16.78 -4.26
C ALA A 158 -5.06 17.77 -5.33
N ASP A 159 -5.19 19.08 -5.12
CA ASP A 159 -4.66 20.12 -6.00
C ASP A 159 -3.14 20.02 -6.15
N TYR A 160 -2.43 19.82 -5.05
CA TYR A 160 -0.98 19.58 -5.09
C TYR A 160 -0.62 18.38 -5.98
N LEU A 161 -1.33 17.26 -5.85
CA LEU A 161 -1.12 16.07 -6.66
C LEU A 161 -1.40 16.33 -8.15
N LEU A 162 -2.52 16.99 -8.47
CA LEU A 162 -2.88 17.32 -9.84
C LEU A 162 -1.87 18.25 -10.50
N GLN A 163 -1.44 19.30 -9.81
CA GLN A 163 -0.45 20.26 -10.29
C GLN A 163 0.94 19.64 -10.50
N ASN A 164 1.29 18.63 -9.70
CA ASN A 164 2.56 17.92 -9.76
C ASN A 164 2.45 16.53 -10.42
N SER A 165 1.38 16.28 -11.18
CA SER A 165 1.03 14.96 -11.71
C SER A 165 2.15 14.30 -12.53
N ALA A 166 2.89 15.07 -13.33
CA ALA A 166 4.00 14.56 -14.13
C ALA A 166 5.13 13.95 -13.26
N ARG A 167 5.33 14.45 -12.04
CA ARG A 167 6.33 13.93 -11.11
C ARG A 167 5.96 12.54 -10.58
N HIS A 168 4.68 12.22 -10.54
CA HIS A 168 4.13 10.97 -10.01
C HIS A 168 3.94 9.87 -11.06
N GLU A 169 4.39 10.09 -12.31
CA GLU A 169 4.34 9.05 -13.34
C GLU A 169 5.10 7.80 -12.90
N TYR A 170 4.38 6.69 -12.80
CA TYR A 170 4.94 5.44 -12.33
C TYR A 170 5.57 4.64 -13.47
N ARG A 171 6.78 4.18 -13.23
CA ARG A 171 7.47 3.21 -14.08
C ARG A 171 7.72 1.96 -13.26
N ALA A 172 7.14 0.85 -13.70
CA ALA A 172 7.34 -0.43 -13.01
C ALA A 172 8.82 -0.82 -13.05
N PRO A 173 9.43 -1.19 -11.91
CA PRO A 173 10.71 -1.87 -11.93
C PRO A 173 10.54 -3.23 -12.62
N ASN A 174 11.59 -3.73 -13.27
CA ASN A 174 11.59 -5.05 -13.91
C ASN A 174 11.64 -6.16 -12.84
N SER A 175 10.53 -6.39 -12.16
CA SER A 175 10.40 -7.47 -11.17
C SER A 175 9.00 -8.08 -11.27
N PRO A 176 8.84 -9.17 -12.05
CA PRO A 176 7.60 -9.94 -12.08
C PRO A 176 7.33 -10.61 -10.72
N TRP A 177 6.07 -11.04 -10.50
CA TRP A 177 5.76 -11.98 -9.44
C TRP A 177 6.66 -13.23 -9.58
N PRO A 178 7.21 -13.77 -8.45
CA PRO A 178 7.93 -15.04 -8.51
C PRO A 178 7.01 -16.09 -9.13
N ALA A 179 7.54 -16.85 -10.08
CA ALA A 179 6.81 -17.99 -10.62
C ALA A 179 6.52 -19.00 -9.49
N ALA A 180 5.36 -19.68 -9.53
CA ALA A 180 4.97 -20.65 -8.51
C ALA A 180 6.07 -21.71 -8.23
N ALA A 181 6.94 -22.00 -9.21
CA ALA A 181 8.08 -22.92 -9.06
C ALA A 181 9.18 -22.38 -8.11
N ASP A 182 9.33 -21.06 -7.98
CA ASP A 182 10.38 -20.47 -7.13
C ASP A 182 9.98 -20.46 -5.65
N ALA A 183 8.68 -20.57 -5.33
CA ALA A 183 8.18 -20.68 -3.97
C ALA A 183 8.52 -22.03 -3.31
N HIS A 184 8.73 -23.09 -4.10
CA HIS A 184 9.11 -24.41 -3.60
C HIS A 184 10.63 -24.64 -3.48
N ALA A 185 11.46 -23.78 -4.07
CA ALA A 185 12.93 -23.95 -4.07
C ALA A 185 13.62 -23.47 -2.78
N GLY A 186 12.92 -22.77 -1.88
CA GLY A 186 13.48 -22.22 -0.62
C GLY A 186 13.37 -23.13 0.61
N GLY A 187 12.79 -24.30 0.50
CA GLY A 187 12.47 -25.20 1.64
C GLY A 187 13.40 -26.41 1.82
N GLY A 188 14.63 -26.37 1.35
CA GLY A 188 15.54 -27.51 1.45
C GLY A 188 16.92 -27.17 1.95
N ALA A 189 17.11 -27.05 3.27
CA ALA A 189 18.34 -27.41 3.98
C ALA A 189 18.23 -26.96 5.46
N ASP A 190 18.06 -27.90 6.31
CA ASP A 190 18.74 -28.26 7.54
C ASP A 190 17.80 -28.95 8.53
N ALA A 191 17.61 -30.23 8.32
CA ALA A 191 17.24 -31.11 9.43
C ALA A 191 18.56 -31.51 10.18
N PRO A 192 18.67 -31.26 11.48
CA PRO A 192 19.82 -31.76 12.21
C PRO A 192 19.79 -33.29 12.30
N ALA A 193 20.93 -33.93 12.03
CA ALA A 193 21.11 -35.35 12.11
C ALA A 193 20.77 -35.87 13.54
N PRO A 194 20.17 -37.08 13.68
CA PRO A 194 19.94 -37.68 14.99
C PRO A 194 21.27 -38.04 15.64
N GLY A 195 21.49 -37.55 16.86
CA GLY A 195 22.63 -37.93 17.70
C GLY A 195 22.64 -39.41 18.02
N PRO A 196 23.85 -39.99 18.33
CA PRO A 196 24.00 -41.41 18.59
C PRO A 196 23.33 -41.81 19.90
N ALA A 197 22.59 -42.91 19.85
CA ALA A 197 22.00 -43.55 21.01
C ALA A 197 23.12 -44.00 21.98
N ALA A 198 23.03 -43.53 23.24
CA ALA A 198 23.84 -44.04 24.32
C ALA A 198 23.26 -45.38 24.78
N GLY A 199 24.15 -46.40 24.82
CA GLY A 199 23.91 -47.70 25.37
C GLY A 199 23.85 -47.73 26.92
#